data_b546c0ff9b500609176106cc68e813c2
#
_entry.id   b546c0ff9b500609176106cc68e813c2
#
_cell.length_a   1.000
_cell.length_b   1.000
_cell.length_c   1.000
_cell.angle_alpha   90.00
_cell.angle_beta   90.00
_cell.angle_gamma   90.00
#
_symmetry.space_group_name_H-M   'P 1'
#
loop_
_entity.id
_entity.type
_entity.pdbx_description
1 polymer ?
#
loop_
_entity_poly.entity_id
_entity_poly.type
_entity_poly.pdbx_seq_one_letter_code
_entity_poly.pdbx_strand_id
1 'polypeptide(L)'
;NQTYTGEDDRLNIGPKGFTGEKYGGSTYWDTEAYCIPFYLGTAPAKVAKNLLIYRWKQLGRAIENAEKLGFNKGAALYPMVTMNGEECHNEWEITFEEIHRNGAIAYAIMDYVNYTDDRQHLVEYGWEVLVGIARFWAQRVNWSEDKQKYVMLGVTGPNEYENNVNNNWYTNYIATWCLKYTLEVYEEIQKNYPAEAASKIVSTAFRKEEITQFNHIIENMYFPREEKRGVYLQQDGFLDKV
;
A
#
# COMPACT_ATOMS: atom_id res chain seq x y z
N ASN A 1 -12.73 11.95 16.91
CA ASN A 1 -14.05 12.65 16.88
C ASN A 1 -13.94 14.20 17.04
N GLN A 2 -12.93 14.75 17.69
CA GLN A 2 -12.79 16.22 17.82
C GLN A 2 -12.25 16.88 16.55
N THR A 3 -11.48 16.16 15.76
CA THR A 3 -10.72 16.70 14.62
C THR A 3 -11.15 16.13 13.28
N TYR A 4 -11.91 15.04 13.27
CA TYR A 4 -12.39 14.39 12.05
C TYR A 4 -13.81 13.84 12.27
N THR A 5 -14.75 14.30 11.46
CA THR A 5 -16.17 13.91 11.55
C THR A 5 -16.53 12.82 10.54
N GLY A 6 -15.72 12.63 9.50
CA GLY A 6 -15.99 11.69 8.42
C GLY A 6 -17.05 12.14 7.42
N GLU A 7 -17.48 13.39 7.47
CA GLU A 7 -18.53 13.90 6.56
C GLU A 7 -17.99 14.32 5.19
N ASP A 8 -16.74 14.76 5.14
CA ASP A 8 -16.10 15.24 3.92
C ASP A 8 -15.00 14.28 3.47
N ASP A 9 -15.17 13.68 2.31
CA ASP A 9 -14.26 12.73 1.69
C ASP A 9 -13.00 13.37 1.05
N ARG A 10 -12.86 14.69 1.17
CA ARG A 10 -11.65 15.45 0.80
C ARG A 10 -10.69 15.60 1.98
N LEU A 11 -11.13 15.28 3.18
CA LEU A 11 -10.38 15.43 4.42
C LEU A 11 -9.85 14.08 4.92
N ASN A 12 -8.79 14.15 5.70
CA ASN A 12 -8.17 13.01 6.33
C ASN A 12 -7.82 13.32 7.79
N ILE A 13 -7.28 12.34 8.50
CA ILE A 13 -6.78 12.47 9.86
C ILE A 13 -5.36 11.92 9.95
N GLY A 14 -4.46 12.68 10.55
CA GLY A 14 -3.09 12.25 10.81
C GLY A 14 -2.94 11.54 12.17
N PRO A 15 -1.72 11.10 12.52
CA PRO A 15 -1.44 10.29 13.70
C PRO A 15 -1.87 10.91 15.02
N LYS A 16 -1.81 12.26 15.11
CA LYS A 16 -2.18 13.02 16.31
C LYS A 16 -3.40 13.90 16.11
N GLY A 17 -4.17 13.64 15.06
CA GLY A 17 -5.26 14.51 14.67
C GLY A 17 -4.78 15.90 14.27
N PHE A 18 -5.69 16.85 14.14
CA PHE A 18 -5.37 18.21 13.68
C PHE A 18 -4.70 19.09 14.76
N THR A 19 -4.93 18.80 16.02
CA THR A 19 -4.47 19.62 17.16
C THR A 19 -3.10 19.23 17.70
N GLY A 20 -2.45 18.21 17.13
CA GLY A 20 -1.11 17.80 17.56
C GLY A 20 -0.05 18.80 17.10
N GLU A 21 0.86 19.17 17.99
CA GLU A 21 1.99 20.05 17.67
C GLU A 21 2.92 19.46 16.61
N LYS A 22 3.05 18.13 16.61
CA LYS A 22 3.85 17.39 15.63
C LYS A 22 2.94 16.89 14.51
N TYR A 23 3.54 16.72 13.33
CA TYR A 23 2.90 16.20 12.11
C TYR A 23 1.89 17.15 11.45
N GLY A 24 1.59 18.34 12.02
CA GLY A 24 0.80 19.40 11.41
C GLY A 24 -0.59 19.03 10.88
N GLY A 25 -1.19 17.94 11.38
CA GLY A 25 -2.44 17.40 10.85
C GLY A 25 -2.29 16.65 9.51
N SER A 26 -1.05 16.43 9.06
CA SER A 26 -0.78 15.72 7.81
C SER A 26 -1.15 14.25 7.89
N THR A 27 -1.46 13.67 6.73
CA THR A 27 -1.80 12.27 6.57
C THR A 27 -0.53 11.43 6.49
N TYR A 28 -0.50 10.37 7.28
CA TYR A 28 0.50 9.30 7.27
C TYR A 28 -0.19 7.95 7.04
N TRP A 29 0.58 6.88 6.94
CA TRP A 29 0.04 5.51 6.86
C TRP A 29 -0.69 5.05 8.12
N ASP A 30 -0.50 5.77 9.25
CA ASP A 30 -1.26 5.59 10.50
C ASP A 30 -2.77 5.69 10.30
N THR A 31 -3.21 6.49 9.35
CA THR A 31 -4.63 6.58 8.99
C THR A 31 -5.19 5.22 8.60
N GLU A 32 -4.50 4.53 7.72
CA GLU A 32 -4.90 3.22 7.23
C GLU A 32 -4.67 2.13 8.28
N ALA A 33 -3.50 2.15 8.93
CA ALA A 33 -3.12 1.09 9.85
C ALA A 33 -3.87 1.12 11.18
N TYR A 34 -4.25 2.31 11.66
CA TYR A 34 -4.79 2.48 13.01
C TYR A 34 -6.13 3.24 13.06
N CYS A 35 -6.28 4.32 12.29
CA CYS A 35 -7.51 5.11 12.36
C CYS A 35 -8.70 4.41 11.68
N ILE A 36 -8.51 3.78 10.54
CA ILE A 36 -9.60 3.07 9.85
C ILE A 36 -10.15 1.94 10.72
N PRO A 37 -9.35 1.01 11.27
CA PRO A 37 -9.86 -0.02 12.19
C PRO A 37 -10.60 0.56 13.40
N PHE A 38 -10.09 1.67 13.97
CA PHE A 38 -10.76 2.37 15.06
C PHE A 38 -12.15 2.86 14.64
N TYR A 39 -12.26 3.53 13.49
CA TYR A 39 -13.55 4.05 13.02
C TYR A 39 -14.51 2.94 12.60
N LEU A 40 -14.03 1.85 12.04
CA LEU A 40 -14.88 0.69 11.72
C LEU A 40 -15.55 0.14 12.99
N GLY A 41 -14.82 0.09 14.11
CA GLY A 41 -15.36 -0.39 15.39
C GLY A 41 -16.18 0.62 16.19
N THR A 42 -16.10 1.93 15.89
CA THR A 42 -16.63 2.98 16.79
C THR A 42 -17.49 4.05 16.12
N ALA A 43 -17.58 4.05 14.80
CA ALA A 43 -18.28 5.06 14.01
C ALA A 43 -19.10 4.42 12.87
N PRO A 44 -20.01 5.17 12.23
CA PRO A 44 -20.65 4.69 11.00
C PRO A 44 -19.63 4.37 9.92
N ALA A 45 -19.85 3.30 9.16
CA ALA A 45 -18.95 2.84 8.09
C ALA A 45 -18.56 3.92 7.07
N LYS A 46 -19.43 4.91 6.85
CA LYS A 46 -19.17 6.09 6.01
C LYS A 46 -17.87 6.82 6.40
N VAL A 47 -17.52 6.86 7.68
CA VAL A 47 -16.31 7.55 8.16
C VAL A 47 -15.06 6.88 7.61
N ALA A 48 -14.98 5.55 7.71
CA ALA A 48 -13.89 4.77 7.13
C ALA A 48 -13.91 4.83 5.59
N LYS A 49 -15.10 4.73 4.96
CA LYS A 49 -15.27 4.84 3.51
C LYS A 49 -14.70 6.15 2.97
N ASN A 50 -14.97 7.26 3.62
CA ASN A 50 -14.49 8.57 3.18
C ASN A 50 -12.96 8.70 3.27
N LEU A 51 -12.30 8.05 4.24
CA LEU A 51 -10.84 7.98 4.31
C LEU A 51 -10.24 7.21 3.11
N LEU A 52 -10.90 6.15 2.67
CA LEU A 52 -10.47 5.40 1.47
C LEU A 52 -10.75 6.17 0.18
N ILE A 53 -11.89 6.88 0.08
CA ILE A 53 -12.20 7.75 -1.05
C ILE A 53 -11.19 8.90 -1.14
N TYR A 54 -10.74 9.45 -0.03
CA TYR A 54 -9.64 10.43 0.00
C TYR A 54 -8.39 9.90 -0.72
N ARG A 55 -7.96 8.66 -0.44
CA ARG A 55 -6.82 8.05 -1.13
C ARG A 55 -7.09 7.81 -2.62
N TRP A 56 -8.29 7.33 -2.97
CA TRP A 56 -8.67 7.17 -4.37
C TRP A 56 -8.60 8.49 -5.16
N LYS A 57 -9.08 9.59 -4.60
CA LYS A 57 -9.00 10.93 -5.21
C LYS A 57 -7.56 11.39 -5.45
N GLN A 58 -6.62 10.86 -4.71
CA GLN A 58 -5.19 11.20 -4.81
C GLN A 58 -4.39 10.22 -5.68
N LEU A 59 -5.05 9.24 -6.31
CA LEU A 59 -4.36 8.24 -7.14
C LEU A 59 -3.51 8.88 -8.24
N GLY A 60 -4.02 9.92 -8.91
CA GLY A 60 -3.26 10.66 -9.92
C GLY A 60 -1.94 11.23 -9.37
N ARG A 61 -1.98 11.80 -8.16
CA ARG A 61 -0.77 12.30 -7.48
C ARG A 61 0.19 11.18 -7.08
N ALA A 62 -0.33 10.04 -6.66
CA ALA A 62 0.50 8.89 -6.33
C ALA A 62 1.20 8.32 -7.59
N ILE A 63 0.56 8.36 -8.76
CA ILE A 63 1.17 8.03 -10.04
C ILE A 63 2.27 9.03 -10.39
N GLU A 64 2.01 10.34 -10.31
CA GLU A 64 3.01 11.38 -10.53
C GLU A 64 4.23 11.22 -9.60
N ASN A 65 4.02 10.86 -8.32
CA ASN A 65 5.11 10.59 -7.38
C ASN A 65 5.96 9.41 -7.81
N ALA A 66 5.34 8.33 -8.27
CA ALA A 66 6.05 7.17 -8.78
C ALA A 66 6.84 7.50 -10.07
N GLU A 67 6.25 8.26 -10.99
CA GLU A 67 6.89 8.68 -12.24
C GLU A 67 8.15 9.54 -12.00
N LYS A 68 8.15 10.41 -10.99
CA LYS A 68 9.34 11.20 -10.58
C LYS A 68 10.51 10.30 -10.14
N LEU A 69 10.23 9.10 -9.68
CA LEU A 69 11.22 8.10 -9.28
C LEU A 69 11.56 7.09 -10.40
N GLY A 70 11.04 7.29 -11.61
CA GLY A 70 11.32 6.46 -12.78
C GLY A 70 10.36 5.27 -12.97
N PHE A 71 9.34 5.11 -12.13
CA PHE A 71 8.28 4.12 -12.34
C PHE A 71 7.35 4.58 -13.47
N ASN A 72 6.61 3.66 -14.08
CA ASN A 72 5.77 3.96 -15.24
C ASN A 72 4.50 3.11 -15.28
N LYS A 73 3.77 3.17 -16.40
CA LYS A 73 2.57 2.36 -16.68
C LYS A 73 1.49 2.45 -15.60
N GLY A 74 1.36 3.60 -14.95
CA GLY A 74 0.36 3.80 -13.90
C GLY A 74 0.70 3.15 -12.56
N ALA A 75 1.98 2.85 -12.31
CA ALA A 75 2.45 2.52 -10.96
C ALA A 75 2.21 3.70 -10.03
N ALA A 76 1.69 3.45 -8.84
CA ALA A 76 1.34 4.48 -7.87
C ALA A 76 2.16 4.32 -6.57
N LEU A 77 2.84 5.38 -6.15
CA LEU A 77 3.48 5.48 -4.84
C LEU A 77 2.83 6.63 -4.07
N TYR A 78 1.99 6.30 -3.13
CA TYR A 78 1.39 7.30 -2.26
C TYR A 78 2.47 7.99 -1.42
N PRO A 79 2.34 9.30 -1.15
CA PRO A 79 3.31 10.01 -0.34
C PRO A 79 3.36 9.46 1.08
N MET A 80 4.52 9.58 1.73
CA MET A 80 4.68 9.24 3.15
C MET A 80 3.88 10.22 4.01
N VAL A 81 4.01 11.51 3.72
CA VAL A 81 3.33 12.59 4.42
C VAL A 81 2.62 13.48 3.41
N THR A 82 1.34 13.73 3.61
CA THR A 82 0.59 14.57 2.67
C THR A 82 -0.58 15.30 3.29
N MET A 83 -0.97 16.40 2.62
CA MET A 83 -2.24 17.08 2.83
C MET A 83 -3.17 16.93 1.63
N ASN A 84 -2.61 16.92 0.42
CA ASN A 84 -3.32 17.00 -0.86
C ASN A 84 -2.86 15.96 -1.90
N GLY A 85 -2.06 14.97 -1.49
CA GLY A 85 -1.47 13.97 -2.38
C GLY A 85 -0.04 14.26 -2.81
N GLU A 86 0.48 15.45 -2.54
CA GLU A 86 1.89 15.78 -2.74
C GLU A 86 2.72 15.32 -1.54
N GLU A 87 3.97 14.86 -1.79
CA GLU A 87 4.90 14.52 -0.72
C GLU A 87 5.33 15.80 0.02
N CYS A 88 5.01 15.87 1.30
CA CYS A 88 5.33 17.02 2.16
C CYS A 88 6.59 16.81 3.01
N HIS A 89 7.18 15.63 2.97
CA HIS A 89 8.37 15.27 3.74
C HIS A 89 9.59 15.15 2.83
N ASN A 90 10.00 16.25 2.26
CA ASN A 90 10.80 16.30 1.02
C ASN A 90 12.33 16.18 1.17
N GLU A 91 12.88 16.11 2.36
CA GLU A 91 14.35 16.11 2.54
C GLU A 91 14.88 14.89 3.31
N TRP A 92 14.03 13.90 3.56
CA TRP A 92 14.41 12.74 4.35
C TRP A 92 14.35 11.46 3.50
N GLU A 93 15.44 10.70 3.49
CA GLU A 93 15.58 9.47 2.70
C GLU A 93 14.46 8.45 2.98
N ILE A 94 13.95 8.44 4.19
CA ILE A 94 12.85 7.55 4.61
C ILE A 94 11.61 7.64 3.70
N THR A 95 11.40 8.78 3.06
CA THR A 95 10.28 8.95 2.11
C THR A 95 10.38 8.02 0.89
N PHE A 96 11.59 7.60 0.54
CA PHE A 96 11.86 6.69 -0.58
C PHE A 96 12.05 5.24 -0.12
N GLU A 97 12.29 5.03 1.15
CA GLU A 97 12.59 3.73 1.73
C GLU A 97 11.38 3.10 2.42
N GLU A 98 10.56 3.91 3.11
CA GLU A 98 9.38 3.45 3.88
C GLU A 98 8.15 3.25 2.97
N ILE A 99 8.33 2.41 1.97
CA ILE A 99 7.34 2.18 0.90
C ILE A 99 6.20 1.25 1.30
N HIS A 100 6.29 0.60 2.46
CA HIS A 100 5.23 -0.26 2.99
C HIS A 100 3.89 0.49 3.25
N ARG A 101 3.91 1.82 3.28
CA ARG A 101 2.71 2.67 3.33
C ARG A 101 1.71 2.39 2.21
N ASN A 102 2.19 2.01 1.03
CA ASN A 102 1.33 1.53 -0.06
C ASN A 102 0.54 0.28 0.35
N GLY A 103 1.19 -0.61 1.08
CA GLY A 103 0.55 -1.82 1.59
C GLY A 103 -0.54 -1.54 2.61
N ALA A 104 -0.33 -0.54 3.47
CA ALA A 104 -1.34 -0.14 4.44
C ALA A 104 -2.64 0.32 3.77
N ILE A 105 -2.56 1.05 2.65
CA ILE A 105 -3.73 1.50 1.89
C ILE A 105 -4.48 0.30 1.30
N ALA A 106 -3.78 -0.63 0.66
CA ALA A 106 -4.39 -1.84 0.12
C ALA A 106 -5.05 -2.69 1.22
N TYR A 107 -4.37 -2.82 2.38
CA TYR A 107 -4.91 -3.55 3.53
C TYR A 107 -6.17 -2.90 4.10
N ALA A 108 -6.19 -1.57 4.19
CA ALA A 108 -7.36 -0.85 4.68
C ALA A 108 -8.59 -0.98 3.76
N ILE A 109 -8.39 -1.10 2.43
CA ILE A 109 -9.48 -1.42 1.49
C ILE A 109 -10.05 -2.79 1.81
N MET A 110 -9.21 -3.81 2.01
CA MET A 110 -9.65 -5.15 2.38
C MET A 110 -10.39 -5.15 3.72
N ASP A 111 -9.82 -4.50 4.73
CA ASP A 111 -10.39 -4.45 6.08
C ASP A 111 -11.77 -3.80 6.07
N TYR A 112 -11.92 -2.66 5.38
CA TYR A 112 -13.20 -2.00 5.19
C TYR A 112 -14.25 -2.93 4.54
N VAL A 113 -13.89 -3.55 3.42
CA VAL A 113 -14.80 -4.41 2.66
C VAL A 113 -15.20 -5.64 3.47
N ASN A 114 -14.26 -6.26 4.20
CA ASN A 114 -14.55 -7.42 5.02
C ASN A 114 -15.39 -7.09 6.25
N TYR A 115 -15.21 -5.89 6.83
CA TYR A 115 -15.96 -5.46 7.99
C TYR A 115 -17.41 -5.05 7.65
N THR A 116 -17.59 -4.38 6.49
CA THR A 116 -18.87 -3.77 6.10
C THR A 116 -19.68 -4.58 5.10
N ASP A 117 -19.06 -5.54 4.43
CA ASP A 117 -19.57 -6.26 3.25
C ASP A 117 -19.93 -5.33 2.06
N ASP A 118 -19.40 -4.11 2.03
CA ASP A 118 -19.54 -3.17 0.89
C ASP A 118 -18.62 -3.58 -0.27
N ARG A 119 -18.94 -4.70 -0.93
CA ARG A 119 -18.18 -5.25 -2.06
C ARG A 119 -18.18 -4.33 -3.28
N GLN A 120 -19.20 -3.49 -3.42
CA GLN A 120 -19.29 -2.52 -4.51
C GLN A 120 -18.14 -1.49 -4.45
N HIS A 121 -17.63 -1.17 -3.25
CA HIS A 121 -16.48 -0.31 -3.06
C HIS A 121 -15.25 -0.78 -3.87
N LEU A 122 -15.08 -2.11 -4.05
CA LEU A 122 -13.96 -2.65 -4.82
C LEU A 122 -13.99 -2.22 -6.28
N VAL A 123 -15.17 -2.25 -6.92
CA VAL A 123 -15.27 -1.89 -8.33
C VAL A 123 -15.39 -0.37 -8.52
N GLU A 124 -15.99 0.35 -7.57
CA GLU A 124 -16.15 1.80 -7.66
C GLU A 124 -14.81 2.54 -7.48
N TYR A 125 -14.04 2.17 -6.45
CA TYR A 125 -12.87 2.91 -5.98
C TYR A 125 -11.62 2.04 -5.82
N GLY A 126 -11.78 0.84 -5.23
CA GLY A 126 -10.67 0.00 -4.78
C GLY A 126 -9.79 -0.50 -5.91
N TRP A 127 -10.38 -0.94 -7.01
CA TRP A 127 -9.66 -1.55 -8.13
C TRP A 127 -8.53 -0.68 -8.68
N GLU A 128 -8.82 0.59 -8.96
CA GLU A 128 -7.85 1.51 -9.55
C GLU A 128 -6.66 1.76 -8.62
N VAL A 129 -6.93 1.88 -7.32
CA VAL A 129 -5.91 2.05 -6.28
C VAL A 129 -5.04 0.80 -6.16
N LEU A 130 -5.67 -0.38 -6.10
CA LEU A 130 -4.97 -1.66 -5.98
C LEU A 130 -4.07 -1.95 -7.18
N VAL A 131 -4.55 -1.70 -8.40
CA VAL A 131 -3.73 -1.87 -9.62
C VAL A 131 -2.53 -0.93 -9.61
N GLY A 132 -2.71 0.34 -9.24
CA GLY A 132 -1.61 1.30 -9.15
C GLY A 132 -0.55 0.86 -8.14
N ILE A 133 -0.97 0.42 -6.95
CA ILE A 133 -0.09 -0.12 -5.91
C ILE A 133 0.62 -1.40 -6.37
N ALA A 134 -0.11 -2.33 -6.99
CA ALA A 134 0.47 -3.58 -7.46
C ALA A 134 1.54 -3.35 -8.55
N ARG A 135 1.30 -2.43 -9.48
CA ARG A 135 2.27 -2.03 -10.50
C ARG A 135 3.54 -1.41 -9.90
N PHE A 136 3.40 -0.62 -8.84
CA PHE A 136 4.55 -0.11 -8.10
C PHE A 136 5.37 -1.26 -7.52
N TRP A 137 4.76 -2.20 -6.80
CA TRP A 137 5.45 -3.34 -6.23
C TRP A 137 6.13 -4.22 -7.29
N ALA A 138 5.43 -4.49 -8.40
CA ALA A 138 5.98 -5.31 -9.50
C ALA A 138 7.21 -4.67 -10.17
N GLN A 139 7.35 -3.35 -10.14
CA GLN A 139 8.50 -2.63 -10.67
C GLN A 139 9.58 -2.35 -9.62
N ARG A 140 9.23 -2.40 -8.32
CA ARG A 140 10.17 -2.09 -7.23
C ARG A 140 11.05 -3.27 -6.86
N VAL A 141 10.60 -4.49 -7.09
CA VAL A 141 11.39 -5.71 -6.83
C VAL A 141 12.44 -5.93 -7.93
N ASN A 142 13.54 -6.58 -7.56
CA ASN A 142 14.60 -6.95 -8.48
C ASN A 142 14.83 -8.46 -8.45
N TRP A 143 15.08 -9.07 -9.60
CA TRP A 143 15.50 -10.46 -9.66
C TRP A 143 16.95 -10.60 -9.23
N SER A 144 17.23 -11.48 -8.30
CA SER A 144 18.58 -11.84 -7.88
C SER A 144 18.98 -13.17 -8.50
N GLU A 145 20.00 -13.16 -9.37
CA GLU A 145 20.51 -14.38 -9.97
C GLU A 145 21.11 -15.32 -8.92
N ASP A 146 21.78 -14.77 -7.91
CA ASP A 146 22.41 -15.57 -6.84
C ASP A 146 21.36 -16.29 -5.97
N LYS A 147 20.26 -15.62 -5.67
CA LYS A 147 19.20 -16.17 -4.82
C LYS A 147 18.13 -16.91 -5.63
N GLN A 148 18.07 -16.72 -6.96
CA GLN A 148 16.97 -17.18 -7.82
C GLN A 148 15.60 -16.77 -7.25
N LYS A 149 15.54 -15.52 -6.74
CA LYS A 149 14.38 -14.93 -6.06
C LYS A 149 14.30 -13.44 -6.34
N TYR A 150 13.10 -12.90 -6.19
CA TYR A 150 12.93 -11.45 -6.12
C TYR A 150 13.42 -10.92 -4.78
N VAL A 151 14.15 -9.83 -4.80
CA VAL A 151 14.69 -9.12 -3.64
C VAL A 151 14.23 -7.67 -3.65
N MET A 152 14.18 -7.06 -2.48
CA MET A 152 13.90 -5.64 -2.33
C MET A 152 15.03 -5.00 -1.52
N LEU A 153 15.74 -4.07 -2.15
CA LEU A 153 16.95 -3.47 -1.62
C LEU A 153 16.70 -2.03 -1.20
N GLY A 154 17.40 -1.55 -0.17
CA GLY A 154 17.33 -0.17 0.29
C GLY A 154 15.92 0.24 0.71
N VAL A 155 15.40 -0.38 1.76
CA VAL A 155 14.08 -0.07 2.33
C VAL A 155 14.17 0.14 3.83
N THR A 156 13.20 0.86 4.38
CA THR A 156 12.97 0.97 5.82
C THR A 156 11.62 0.33 6.13
N GLY A 157 11.62 -0.64 7.03
CA GLY A 157 10.39 -1.26 7.52
C GLY A 157 9.74 -0.42 8.63
N PRO A 158 8.66 -0.93 9.28
CA PRO A 158 8.00 -0.24 10.38
C PRO A 158 8.90 0.01 11.61
N ASN A 159 10.01 -0.71 11.72
CA ASN A 159 11.06 -0.42 12.68
C ASN A 159 12.04 0.59 12.08
N GLU A 160 11.77 1.87 12.29
CA GLU A 160 12.51 2.98 11.70
C GLU A 160 13.95 3.15 12.25
N TYR A 161 14.36 2.37 13.26
CA TYR A 161 15.76 2.29 13.68
C TYR A 161 16.64 1.52 12.70
N GLU A 162 16.03 0.79 11.77
CA GLU A 162 16.66 -0.08 10.79
C GLU A 162 16.45 0.49 9.39
N ASN A 163 17.18 1.56 9.08
CA ASN A 163 17.06 2.29 7.82
C ASN A 163 17.92 1.65 6.73
N ASN A 164 17.51 1.82 5.48
CA ASN A 164 18.24 1.43 4.28
C ASN A 164 18.74 -0.02 4.33
N VAL A 165 17.84 -0.92 4.72
CA VAL A 165 18.13 -2.36 4.82
C VAL A 165 17.69 -3.10 3.58
N ASN A 166 18.24 -4.30 3.38
CA ASN A 166 17.84 -5.17 2.28
C ASN A 166 16.87 -6.25 2.78
N ASN A 167 15.87 -6.53 1.97
CA ASN A 167 14.91 -7.61 2.21
C ASN A 167 14.25 -7.53 3.59
N ASN A 168 13.76 -6.33 3.96
CA ASN A 168 12.91 -6.23 5.14
C ASN A 168 11.73 -7.17 4.99
N TRP A 169 11.56 -8.08 5.97
CA TRP A 169 10.56 -9.15 5.87
C TRP A 169 9.14 -8.61 5.72
N TYR A 170 8.79 -7.58 6.51
CA TYR A 170 7.46 -6.99 6.44
C TYR A 170 7.21 -6.32 5.10
N THR A 171 8.19 -5.58 4.58
CA THR A 171 8.06 -4.90 3.27
C THR A 171 7.89 -5.92 2.14
N ASN A 172 8.69 -7.00 2.14
CA ASN A 172 8.56 -8.08 1.16
C ASN A 172 7.20 -8.81 1.29
N TYR A 173 6.74 -9.04 2.52
CA TYR A 173 5.46 -9.68 2.77
C TYR A 173 4.29 -8.83 2.29
N ILE A 174 4.24 -7.56 2.67
CA ILE A 174 3.12 -6.69 2.28
C ILE A 174 3.10 -6.45 0.76
N ALA A 175 4.25 -6.44 0.10
CA ALA A 175 4.33 -6.36 -1.36
C ALA A 175 3.68 -7.57 -2.02
N THR A 176 4.05 -8.80 -1.62
CA THR A 176 3.44 -10.02 -2.15
C THR A 176 1.96 -10.12 -1.82
N TRP A 177 1.59 -9.71 -0.61
CA TRP A 177 0.20 -9.68 -0.18
C TRP A 177 -0.64 -8.73 -1.05
N CYS A 178 -0.13 -7.52 -1.35
CA CYS A 178 -0.82 -6.57 -2.23
C CYS A 178 -1.04 -7.14 -3.64
N LEU A 179 -0.02 -7.78 -4.20
CA LEU A 179 -0.12 -8.42 -5.51
C LEU A 179 -1.21 -9.52 -5.50
N LYS A 180 -1.19 -10.38 -4.48
CA LYS A 180 -2.17 -11.45 -4.32
C LYS A 180 -3.59 -10.89 -4.15
N TYR A 181 -3.78 -9.93 -3.25
CA TYR A 181 -5.10 -9.33 -3.02
C TYR A 181 -5.63 -8.61 -4.26
N THR A 182 -4.78 -7.96 -5.04
CA THR A 182 -5.18 -7.36 -6.33
C THR A 182 -5.71 -8.41 -7.30
N LEU A 183 -5.10 -9.59 -7.37
CA LEU A 183 -5.58 -10.69 -8.22
C LEU A 183 -6.90 -11.29 -7.69
N GLU A 184 -7.04 -11.43 -6.38
CA GLU A 184 -8.30 -11.87 -5.76
C GLU A 184 -9.46 -10.90 -6.08
N VAL A 185 -9.19 -9.58 -5.96
CA VAL A 185 -10.17 -8.55 -6.33
C VAL A 185 -10.47 -8.57 -7.81
N TYR A 186 -9.48 -8.80 -8.68
CA TYR A 186 -9.70 -8.95 -10.12
C TYR A 186 -10.73 -10.06 -10.44
N GLU A 187 -10.59 -11.21 -9.81
CA GLU A 187 -11.53 -12.33 -9.98
C GLU A 187 -12.91 -12.01 -9.39
N GLU A 188 -12.93 -11.41 -8.20
CA GLU A 188 -14.16 -11.07 -7.50
C GLU A 188 -15.02 -10.05 -8.28
N ILE A 189 -14.43 -8.96 -8.76
CA ILE A 189 -15.18 -7.94 -9.50
C ILE A 189 -15.68 -8.45 -10.84
N GLN A 190 -14.91 -9.28 -11.54
CA GLN A 190 -15.38 -9.89 -12.80
C GLN A 190 -16.56 -10.84 -12.59
N LYS A 191 -16.57 -11.56 -11.48
CA LYS A 191 -17.64 -12.49 -11.15
C LYS A 191 -18.92 -11.77 -10.71
N ASN A 192 -18.79 -10.76 -9.87
CA ASN A 192 -19.92 -10.14 -9.18
C ASN A 192 -20.42 -8.86 -9.86
N TYR A 193 -19.55 -8.16 -10.62
CA TYR A 193 -19.82 -6.87 -11.27
C TYR A 193 -19.26 -6.84 -12.69
N PRO A 194 -19.65 -7.78 -13.58
CA PRO A 194 -18.97 -7.99 -14.87
C PRO A 194 -18.98 -6.77 -15.81
N ALA A 195 -20.04 -5.98 -15.82
CA ALA A 195 -20.14 -4.81 -16.68
C ALA A 195 -19.23 -3.66 -16.21
N GLU A 196 -19.26 -3.35 -14.93
CA GLU A 196 -18.42 -2.33 -14.28
C GLU A 196 -16.96 -2.76 -14.31
N ALA A 197 -16.68 -4.03 -14.03
CA ALA A 197 -15.33 -4.59 -14.08
C ALA A 197 -14.73 -4.48 -15.48
N ALA A 198 -15.48 -4.78 -16.53
CA ALA A 198 -15.01 -4.62 -17.91
C ALA A 198 -14.59 -3.18 -18.20
N SER A 199 -15.38 -2.19 -17.76
CA SER A 199 -15.07 -0.77 -17.90
C SER A 199 -13.79 -0.39 -17.12
N LYS A 200 -13.67 -0.84 -15.88
CA LYS A 200 -12.52 -0.55 -15.01
C LYS A 200 -11.22 -1.22 -15.49
N ILE A 201 -11.29 -2.43 -16.01
CA ILE A 201 -10.14 -3.14 -16.61
C ILE A 201 -9.64 -2.38 -17.84
N VAL A 202 -10.55 -1.89 -18.68
CA VAL A 202 -10.19 -1.09 -19.86
C VAL A 202 -9.58 0.26 -19.44
N SER A 203 -10.21 0.98 -18.50
CA SER A 203 -9.73 2.30 -18.07
C SER A 203 -8.37 2.25 -17.39
N THR A 204 -8.09 1.18 -16.65
CA THR A 204 -6.77 0.94 -16.04
C THR A 204 -5.76 0.32 -16.99
N ALA A 205 -6.19 -0.06 -18.21
CA ALA A 205 -5.37 -0.81 -19.17
C ALA A 205 -4.68 -2.04 -18.55
N PHE A 206 -5.37 -2.72 -17.62
CA PHE A 206 -4.84 -3.90 -16.95
C PHE A 206 -4.80 -5.09 -17.91
N ARG A 207 -3.69 -5.84 -17.93
CA ARG A 207 -3.39 -6.86 -18.91
C ARG A 207 -3.13 -8.23 -18.28
N LYS A 208 -3.36 -9.30 -19.04
CA LYS A 208 -3.09 -10.67 -18.59
C LYS A 208 -1.61 -10.93 -18.28
N GLU A 209 -0.70 -10.24 -18.95
CA GLU A 209 0.74 -10.33 -18.68
C GLU A 209 1.08 -9.85 -17.27
N GLU A 210 0.34 -8.89 -16.73
CA GLU A 210 0.51 -8.43 -15.36
C GLU A 210 0.13 -9.52 -14.35
N ILE A 211 -0.93 -10.31 -14.64
CA ILE A 211 -1.32 -11.45 -13.81
C ILE A 211 -0.17 -12.46 -13.71
N THR A 212 0.44 -12.80 -14.86
CA THR A 212 1.58 -13.72 -14.91
C THR A 212 2.77 -13.17 -14.14
N GLN A 213 3.09 -11.88 -14.31
CA GLN A 213 4.17 -11.24 -13.58
C GLN A 213 3.92 -11.21 -12.07
N PHE A 214 2.71 -10.87 -11.64
CA PHE A 214 2.35 -10.80 -10.22
C PHE A 214 2.47 -12.18 -9.56
N ASN A 215 1.93 -13.22 -10.19
CA ASN A 215 2.07 -14.59 -9.69
C ASN A 215 3.53 -15.03 -9.59
N HIS A 216 4.34 -14.74 -10.60
CA HIS A 216 5.77 -15.08 -10.58
C HIS A 216 6.51 -14.37 -9.42
N ILE A 217 6.18 -13.10 -9.12
CA ILE A 217 6.75 -12.38 -7.98
C ILE A 217 6.28 -13.00 -6.66
N ILE A 218 4.99 -13.29 -6.52
CA ILE A 218 4.42 -13.89 -5.31
C ILE A 218 5.12 -15.21 -4.96
N GLU A 219 5.29 -16.08 -5.94
CA GLU A 219 5.90 -17.41 -5.76
C GLU A 219 7.39 -17.36 -5.49
N ASN A 220 8.06 -16.32 -5.93
CA ASN A 220 9.51 -16.23 -5.91
C ASN A 220 10.07 -15.06 -5.07
N MET A 221 9.27 -14.45 -4.21
CA MET A 221 9.80 -13.45 -3.29
C MET A 221 10.73 -14.09 -2.24
N TYR A 222 11.83 -13.41 -1.98
CA TYR A 222 12.78 -13.80 -0.94
C TYR A 222 12.33 -13.30 0.44
N PHE A 223 12.43 -14.20 1.42
CA PHE A 223 12.18 -13.89 2.83
C PHE A 223 13.40 -14.34 3.65
N PRO A 224 14.11 -13.41 4.30
CA PRO A 224 15.29 -13.76 5.09
C PRO A 224 14.92 -14.66 6.27
N ARG A 225 15.70 -15.75 6.43
CA ARG A 225 15.45 -16.77 7.44
C ARG A 225 16.74 -17.31 8.01
N GLU A 226 16.76 -17.60 9.30
CA GLU A 226 17.81 -18.36 9.97
C GLU A 226 17.35 -19.83 10.12
N GLU A 227 17.89 -20.68 9.28
CA GLU A 227 17.46 -22.09 9.17
C GLU A 227 17.69 -22.90 10.45
N LYS A 228 18.83 -22.68 11.13
CA LYS A 228 19.15 -23.43 12.35
C LYS A 228 18.20 -23.13 13.50
N ARG A 229 17.73 -21.91 13.59
CA ARG A 229 16.77 -21.46 14.61
C ARG A 229 15.31 -21.60 14.16
N GLY A 230 15.06 -21.81 12.86
CA GLY A 230 13.71 -21.91 12.29
C GLY A 230 12.93 -20.62 12.36
N VAL A 231 13.58 -19.44 12.34
CA VAL A 231 12.95 -18.14 12.49
C VAL A 231 13.15 -17.26 11.25
N TYR A 232 12.18 -16.43 10.94
CA TYR A 232 12.36 -15.35 9.97
C TYR A 232 13.16 -14.21 10.61
N LEU A 233 13.99 -13.56 9.80
CA LEU A 233 14.75 -12.39 10.21
C LEU A 233 14.03 -11.13 9.78
N GLN A 234 14.21 -10.03 10.53
CA GLN A 234 13.61 -8.75 10.18
C GLN A 234 14.14 -8.24 8.83
N GLN A 235 15.41 -8.46 8.52
CA GLN A 235 16.08 -8.16 7.25
C GLN A 235 17.36 -8.97 7.11
N ASP A 236 18.01 -8.85 5.96
CA ASP A 236 19.36 -9.39 5.76
C ASP A 236 20.34 -8.80 6.79
N GLY A 237 21.24 -9.64 7.31
CA GLY A 237 22.25 -9.22 8.30
C GLY A 237 21.71 -8.87 9.68
N PHE A 238 20.46 -9.20 10.00
CA PHE A 238 19.86 -8.85 11.31
C PHE A 238 20.63 -9.41 12.51
N LEU A 239 21.20 -10.60 12.38
CA LEU A 239 21.96 -11.26 13.44
C LEU A 239 23.44 -10.84 13.51
N ASP A 240 23.90 -10.02 12.56
CA ASP A 240 25.28 -9.50 12.53
C ASP A 240 25.44 -8.24 13.40
N LYS A 241 24.38 -7.83 14.07
CA LYS A 241 24.35 -6.66 14.94
C LYS A 241 24.80 -7.02 16.36
N VAL A 242 25.56 -6.11 16.93
CA VAL A 242 26.09 -6.22 18.30
C VAL A 242 25.17 -5.56 19.29
#